data_7d82b4eab0766fa703988163a670e9af
#
_entry.id   7d82b4eab0766fa703988163a670e9af
#
_cell.length_a   1.000
_cell.length_b   1.000
_cell.length_c   1.000
_cell.angle_alpha   90.00
_cell.angle_beta   90.00
_cell.angle_gamma   90.00
#
_symmetry.space_group_name_H-M   'P 1'
#
loop_
_entity.id
_entity.type
_entity.pdbx_description
1 polymer ?
#
loop_
_entity_poly.entity_id
_entity_poly.type
_entity_poly.pdbx_seq_one_letter_code
_entity_poly.pdbx_strand_id
1 'polypeptide(L)'
;MNAGAFNEKPQEVVTPESLLYDAAERVGRLRKGRIALHLHLSELLPANRSEGRIRIAFRMFESMVSVYRGQLFLLSNSDILLICKEAPLSELDAIVYKLRALFATDPLTYADAPEGGDRFLTLYDLEIDYDRFFQRCATLLEETRKARAAAGRDPQPKALPLEAATLVQVLNGISNSDIAGVVRRQACIRILDRATAEVEFQEFYMSIADLQKAVAPGVDLLSNRWLFQHLSQVLDQRVLSGLRDSGFSILPKAFSLNLNMATIESTAFKGFEAGIRRQAGLVVEFQLVDIFNNLDGFFRARDQLRAHGHKSLLDGMSPVTLQFIDCEQFDTDYVKLSWSADLVDDIRTAEVQHALGPVSYTHLAGDSQMTLP
;
A
#
# COMPACT_ATOMS: atom_id res chain seq x y z
N MET A 1 48.31 -23.91 -14.18
CA MET A 1 47.02 -23.77 -14.86
C MET A 1 46.24 -22.67 -14.14
N ASN A 2 46.19 -21.48 -14.77
CA ASN A 2 45.55 -20.29 -14.19
C ASN A 2 44.02 -20.42 -14.28
N ALA A 3 43.37 -20.47 -13.12
CA ALA A 3 41.95 -20.23 -13.03
C ALA A 3 41.69 -18.72 -13.20
N GLY A 4 41.08 -18.35 -14.31
CA GLY A 4 40.69 -16.96 -14.58
C GLY A 4 39.65 -16.50 -13.57
N ALA A 5 39.99 -15.48 -12.81
CA ALA A 5 39.03 -14.73 -12.01
C ALA A 5 38.03 -14.04 -12.95
N PHE A 6 36.78 -14.51 -12.95
CA PHE A 6 35.68 -13.77 -13.52
C PHE A 6 35.49 -12.52 -12.67
N ASN A 7 35.87 -11.39 -13.27
CA ASN A 7 35.68 -10.07 -12.69
C ASN A 7 34.18 -9.72 -12.90
N GLU A 8 33.31 -10.16 -11.96
CA GLU A 8 31.92 -9.72 -11.92
C GLU A 8 31.90 -8.21 -11.63
N LYS A 9 31.52 -7.43 -12.64
CA LYS A 9 31.20 -6.01 -12.45
C LYS A 9 30.15 -5.91 -11.35
N PRO A 10 30.32 -5.02 -10.35
CA PRO A 10 29.29 -4.81 -9.34
C PRO A 10 27.97 -4.50 -10.02
N GLN A 11 26.96 -5.31 -9.74
CA GLN A 11 25.62 -5.17 -10.30
C GLN A 11 25.06 -3.82 -9.82
N GLU A 12 24.89 -2.88 -10.74
CA GLU A 12 24.42 -1.54 -10.45
C GLU A 12 23.00 -1.62 -9.86
N VAL A 13 22.83 -1.09 -8.65
CA VAL A 13 21.53 -1.14 -7.95
C VAL A 13 20.51 -0.31 -8.73
N VAL A 14 19.45 -0.93 -9.23
CA VAL A 14 18.37 -0.25 -9.95
C VAL A 14 17.64 0.68 -8.99
N THR A 15 17.62 1.98 -9.30
CA THR A 15 16.93 3.03 -8.54
C THR A 15 15.85 3.67 -9.39
N PRO A 16 14.84 4.33 -8.79
CA PRO A 16 13.88 5.12 -9.57
C PRO A 16 14.56 6.12 -10.51
N GLU A 17 15.65 6.74 -10.06
CA GLU A 17 16.43 7.70 -10.85
C GLU A 17 17.19 7.02 -12.01
N SER A 18 17.68 5.80 -11.83
CA SER A 18 18.30 5.05 -12.94
C SER A 18 17.26 4.64 -13.99
N LEU A 19 16.08 4.22 -13.55
CA LEU A 19 14.96 3.91 -14.47
C LEU A 19 14.48 5.16 -15.21
N LEU A 20 14.42 6.30 -14.53
CA LEU A 20 14.10 7.59 -15.14
C LEU A 20 15.14 7.99 -16.19
N TYR A 21 16.43 7.87 -15.86
CA TYR A 21 17.52 8.19 -16.78
C TYR A 21 17.46 7.34 -18.04
N ASP A 22 17.26 6.02 -17.89
CA ASP A 22 17.09 5.11 -19.04
C ASP A 22 15.84 5.44 -19.87
N ALA A 23 14.76 5.87 -19.21
CA ALA A 23 13.54 6.31 -19.92
C ALA A 23 13.79 7.60 -20.70
N ALA A 24 14.49 8.57 -20.10
CA ALA A 24 14.86 9.82 -20.76
C ALA A 24 15.74 9.56 -21.98
N GLU A 25 16.72 8.65 -21.89
CA GLU A 25 17.57 8.26 -23.02
C GLU A 25 16.76 7.65 -24.16
N ARG A 26 15.82 6.75 -23.86
CA ARG A 26 14.92 6.16 -24.88
C ARG A 26 14.05 7.20 -25.55
N VAL A 27 13.51 8.15 -24.77
CA VAL A 27 12.67 9.25 -25.27
C VAL A 27 13.47 10.18 -26.19
N GLY A 28 14.77 10.34 -25.96
CA GLY A 28 15.66 11.14 -26.83
C GLY A 28 15.62 10.77 -28.31
N ARG A 29 15.26 9.51 -28.64
CA ARG A 29 15.12 9.01 -30.00
C ARG A 29 13.75 9.31 -30.65
N LEU A 30 12.73 9.63 -29.82
CA LEU A 30 11.34 9.83 -30.26
C LEU A 30 10.69 10.96 -29.43
N ARG A 31 11.14 12.20 -29.67
CA ARG A 31 10.75 13.36 -28.84
C ARG A 31 9.38 13.94 -29.20
N LYS A 32 8.92 13.73 -30.42
CA LYS A 32 7.73 14.38 -30.99
C LYS A 32 6.47 14.12 -30.17
N GLY A 33 5.78 15.19 -29.82
CA GLY A 33 4.54 15.20 -29.03
C GLY A 33 4.72 14.72 -27.60
N ARG A 34 5.95 14.71 -27.06
CA ARG A 34 6.21 14.29 -25.69
C ARG A 34 6.45 15.47 -24.78
N ILE A 35 5.89 15.37 -23.60
CA ILE A 35 6.10 16.33 -22.50
C ILE A 35 6.57 15.57 -21.28
N ALA A 36 7.33 16.26 -20.43
CA ALA A 36 7.65 15.76 -19.08
C ALA A 36 7.27 16.82 -18.05
N LEU A 37 6.72 16.36 -16.94
CA LEU A 37 6.36 17.19 -15.78
C LEU A 37 7.15 16.70 -14.57
N HIS A 38 7.88 17.59 -13.92
CA HIS A 38 8.62 17.36 -12.68
C HIS A 38 7.95 18.14 -11.54
N LEU A 39 7.43 17.42 -10.56
CA LEU A 39 6.79 17.96 -9.36
C LEU A 39 7.80 17.92 -8.21
N HIS A 40 8.14 19.08 -7.64
CA HIS A 40 9.23 19.28 -6.66
C HIS A 40 8.75 19.07 -5.21
N LEU A 41 8.24 17.88 -4.87
CA LEU A 41 7.70 17.61 -3.54
C LEU A 41 8.80 17.53 -2.46
N SER A 42 10.05 17.33 -2.84
CA SER A 42 11.21 17.36 -1.93
C SER A 42 11.43 18.75 -1.30
N GLU A 43 10.94 19.83 -1.93
CA GLU A 43 11.05 21.21 -1.44
C GLU A 43 9.90 21.60 -0.50
N LEU A 44 8.85 20.80 -0.35
CA LEU A 44 7.78 21.05 0.62
C LEU A 44 8.31 21.06 2.06
N LEU A 45 7.65 21.80 2.91
CA LEU A 45 7.90 21.74 4.35
C LEU A 45 7.74 20.32 4.88
N PRO A 46 8.57 19.88 5.86
CA PRO A 46 8.52 18.53 6.41
C PRO A 46 7.12 18.09 6.88
N ALA A 47 6.34 19.00 7.44
CA ALA A 47 4.96 18.74 7.89
C ALA A 47 4.00 18.39 6.73
N ASN A 48 4.31 18.82 5.51
CA ASN A 48 3.49 18.59 4.31
C ASN A 48 3.98 17.39 3.47
N ARG A 49 5.20 16.86 3.73
CA ARG A 49 5.81 15.72 3.05
C ARG A 49 5.45 14.37 3.67
N SER A 50 4.24 14.18 4.17
CA SER A 50 3.84 12.87 4.68
C SER A 50 3.76 11.86 3.53
N GLU A 51 4.15 10.61 3.81
CA GLU A 51 4.13 9.52 2.82
C GLU A 51 2.74 9.35 2.20
N GLY A 52 1.68 9.48 3.00
CA GLY A 52 0.30 9.41 2.52
C GLY A 52 -0.03 10.49 1.48
N ARG A 53 0.34 11.76 1.73
CA ARG A 53 0.12 12.86 0.76
C ARG A 53 0.93 12.67 -0.52
N ILE A 54 2.19 12.24 -0.41
CA ILE A 54 3.03 11.93 -1.59
C ILE A 54 2.40 10.81 -2.42
N ARG A 55 1.86 9.78 -1.77
CA ARG A 55 1.19 8.66 -2.45
C ARG A 55 -0.09 9.10 -3.14
N ILE A 56 -0.88 9.98 -2.52
CA ILE A 56 -2.06 10.58 -3.16
C ILE A 56 -1.65 11.38 -4.39
N ALA A 57 -0.65 12.27 -4.28
CA ALA A 57 -0.13 13.05 -5.40
C ALA A 57 0.33 12.15 -6.56
N PHE A 58 1.02 11.05 -6.27
CA PHE A 58 1.48 10.09 -7.26
C PHE A 58 0.29 9.44 -8.02
N ARG A 59 -0.74 9.02 -7.30
CA ARG A 59 -1.93 8.38 -7.89
C ARG A 59 -2.72 9.30 -8.80
N MET A 60 -2.71 10.61 -8.56
CA MET A 60 -3.42 11.57 -9.43
C MET A 60 -2.94 11.53 -10.90
N PHE A 61 -1.75 10.98 -11.15
CA PHE A 61 -1.22 10.83 -12.51
C PHE A 61 -1.51 9.47 -13.16
N GLU A 62 -2.15 8.52 -12.48
CA GLU A 62 -2.37 7.17 -13.00
C GLU A 62 -3.19 7.17 -14.31
N SER A 63 -4.19 8.05 -14.41
CA SER A 63 -4.97 8.22 -15.64
C SER A 63 -4.09 8.68 -16.82
N MET A 64 -3.13 9.58 -16.57
CA MET A 64 -2.20 10.05 -17.59
C MET A 64 -1.29 8.94 -18.10
N VAL A 65 -0.88 8.03 -17.21
CA VAL A 65 -0.05 6.87 -17.58
C VAL A 65 -0.83 5.94 -18.51
N SER A 66 -2.09 5.63 -18.18
CA SER A 66 -2.90 4.68 -18.95
C SER A 66 -3.34 5.24 -20.31
N VAL A 67 -3.80 6.51 -20.34
CA VAL A 67 -4.38 7.12 -21.55
C VAL A 67 -3.30 7.63 -22.51
N TYR A 68 -2.26 8.27 -21.99
CA TYR A 68 -1.24 8.98 -22.80
C TYR A 68 0.10 8.24 -22.88
N ARG A 69 0.09 6.91 -22.73
CA ARG A 69 1.29 6.06 -22.77
C ARG A 69 2.41 6.62 -21.91
N GLY A 70 2.04 7.07 -20.71
CA GLY A 70 2.92 7.73 -19.81
C GLY A 70 3.85 6.78 -19.05
N GLN A 71 4.89 7.35 -18.47
CA GLN A 71 5.76 6.71 -17.50
C GLN A 71 5.84 7.63 -16.27
N LEU A 72 5.59 7.08 -15.12
CA LEU A 72 5.51 7.83 -13.86
C LEU A 72 6.55 7.29 -12.89
N PHE A 73 7.34 8.19 -12.30
CA PHE A 73 8.45 7.88 -11.41
C PHE A 73 8.25 8.61 -10.08
N LEU A 74 8.27 7.86 -8.98
CA LEU A 74 8.43 8.41 -7.63
C LEU A 74 9.90 8.29 -7.25
N LEU A 75 10.58 9.43 -7.14
CA LEU A 75 12.00 9.50 -6.89
C LEU A 75 12.34 9.29 -5.40
N SER A 76 13.58 8.94 -5.11
CA SER A 76 14.06 8.68 -3.75
C SER A 76 13.93 9.90 -2.81
N ASN A 77 13.93 11.11 -3.36
CA ASN A 77 13.73 12.37 -2.64
C ASN A 77 12.25 12.76 -2.47
N SER A 78 11.31 11.91 -2.92
CA SER A 78 9.86 12.12 -2.94
C SER A 78 9.34 13.00 -4.09
N ASP A 79 10.19 13.48 -5.01
CA ASP A 79 9.72 14.14 -6.22
C ASP A 79 8.98 13.17 -7.12
N ILE A 80 8.06 13.70 -7.93
CA ILE A 80 7.32 12.92 -8.92
C ILE A 80 7.68 13.42 -10.30
N LEU A 81 7.97 12.49 -11.23
CA LEU A 81 8.25 12.82 -12.60
C LEU A 81 7.38 11.98 -13.53
N LEU A 82 6.61 12.66 -14.38
CA LEU A 82 5.77 12.09 -15.43
C LEU A 82 6.39 12.38 -16.81
N ILE A 83 6.44 11.37 -17.67
CA ILE A 83 6.70 11.52 -19.10
C ILE A 83 5.47 10.99 -19.82
N CYS A 84 4.86 11.76 -20.73
CA CYS A 84 3.69 11.29 -21.49
C CYS A 84 3.74 11.80 -22.94
N LYS A 85 2.87 11.21 -23.78
CA LYS A 85 2.82 11.51 -25.22
C LYS A 85 1.44 12.05 -25.60
N GLU A 86 1.42 13.18 -26.32
CA GLU A 86 0.21 13.77 -26.89
C GLU A 86 -0.88 14.08 -25.83
N ALA A 87 -0.45 14.34 -24.59
CA ALA A 87 -1.36 14.70 -23.51
C ALA A 87 -1.81 16.16 -23.67
N PRO A 88 -3.12 16.46 -23.61
CA PRO A 88 -3.62 17.83 -23.62
C PRO A 88 -3.13 18.58 -22.37
N LEU A 89 -2.65 19.80 -22.52
CA LEU A 89 -2.23 20.64 -21.41
C LEU A 89 -3.37 20.87 -20.41
N SER A 90 -4.61 20.96 -20.90
CA SER A 90 -5.78 21.15 -20.05
C SER A 90 -6.01 20.01 -19.03
N GLU A 91 -5.64 18.77 -19.37
CA GLU A 91 -5.75 17.66 -18.42
C GLU A 91 -4.62 17.71 -17.39
N LEU A 92 -3.41 18.10 -17.81
CA LEU A 92 -2.31 18.33 -16.88
C LEU A 92 -2.64 19.48 -15.92
N ASP A 93 -3.19 20.58 -16.43
CA ASP A 93 -3.59 21.74 -15.62
C ASP A 93 -4.64 21.34 -14.58
N ALA A 94 -5.59 20.47 -14.94
CA ALA A 94 -6.60 19.98 -13.99
C ALA A 94 -5.95 19.16 -12.86
N ILE A 95 -4.97 18.32 -13.16
CA ILE A 95 -4.23 17.56 -12.13
C ILE A 95 -3.38 18.50 -11.28
N VAL A 96 -2.66 19.44 -11.90
CA VAL A 96 -1.85 20.43 -11.20
C VAL A 96 -2.71 21.28 -10.24
N TYR A 97 -3.91 21.67 -10.66
CA TYR A 97 -4.86 22.36 -9.78
C TYR A 97 -5.20 21.55 -8.54
N LYS A 98 -5.52 20.25 -8.71
CA LYS A 98 -5.79 19.35 -7.59
C LYS A 98 -4.57 19.16 -6.68
N LEU A 99 -3.37 19.04 -7.26
CA LEU A 99 -2.12 18.94 -6.51
C LEU A 99 -1.86 20.21 -5.68
N ARG A 100 -2.11 21.39 -6.24
CA ARG A 100 -2.01 22.64 -5.48
C ARG A 100 -3.01 22.70 -4.34
N ALA A 101 -4.24 22.22 -4.55
CA ALA A 101 -5.23 22.12 -3.48
C ALA A 101 -4.79 21.16 -2.36
N LEU A 102 -4.19 20.01 -2.72
CA LEU A 102 -3.66 19.02 -1.77
C LEU A 102 -2.56 19.62 -0.87
N PHE A 103 -1.74 20.51 -1.41
CA PHE A 103 -0.62 21.16 -0.72
C PHE A 103 -0.84 22.65 -0.45
N ALA A 104 -2.09 23.13 -0.46
CA ALA A 104 -2.43 24.55 -0.38
C ALA A 104 -1.87 25.29 0.84
N THR A 105 -1.56 24.57 1.92
CA THR A 105 -0.96 25.14 3.15
C THR A 105 0.56 25.32 3.05
N ASP A 106 1.19 24.82 1.97
CA ASP A 106 2.64 24.93 1.78
C ASP A 106 2.98 26.17 0.95
N PRO A 107 3.92 27.03 1.40
CA PRO A 107 4.34 28.20 0.65
C PRO A 107 4.87 27.89 -0.75
N LEU A 108 5.48 26.71 -0.95
CA LEU A 108 6.03 26.28 -2.24
C LEU A 108 4.96 26.23 -3.32
N THR A 109 3.73 25.87 -2.96
CA THR A 109 2.62 25.61 -3.90
C THR A 109 2.33 26.77 -4.84
N TYR A 110 2.57 28.00 -4.39
CA TYR A 110 2.33 29.23 -5.14
C TYR A 110 3.58 30.13 -5.24
N ALA A 111 4.76 29.58 -4.96
CA ALA A 111 6.01 30.33 -5.01
C ALA A 111 6.55 30.42 -6.44
N ASP A 112 6.96 31.61 -6.84
CA ASP A 112 7.68 31.83 -8.09
C ASP A 112 9.18 31.54 -7.93
N ALA A 113 9.80 31.03 -8.99
CA ALA A 113 11.24 30.87 -9.03
C ALA A 113 11.92 32.23 -9.24
N PRO A 114 13.14 32.45 -8.68
CA PRO A 114 13.89 33.72 -8.85
C PRO A 114 14.14 34.15 -10.31
N GLU A 115 14.24 33.16 -11.21
CA GLU A 115 14.47 33.40 -12.65
C GLU A 115 13.15 33.46 -13.44
N GLY A 116 12.01 33.49 -12.77
CA GLY A 116 10.68 33.35 -13.34
C GLY A 116 10.29 31.88 -13.54
N GLY A 117 9.00 31.59 -13.40
CA GLY A 117 8.45 30.25 -13.50
C GLY A 117 8.01 29.70 -12.14
N ASP A 118 7.55 28.50 -12.15
CA ASP A 118 6.89 27.84 -11.03
C ASP A 118 7.91 27.00 -10.24
N ARG A 119 7.98 27.19 -8.92
CA ARG A 119 8.83 26.38 -8.05
C ARG A 119 8.22 25.03 -7.68
N PHE A 120 6.91 24.91 -7.71
CA PHE A 120 6.21 23.70 -7.35
C PHE A 120 6.36 22.62 -8.43
N LEU A 121 6.39 23.06 -9.71
CA LEU A 121 6.51 22.14 -10.85
C LEU A 121 7.35 22.75 -11.98
N THR A 122 7.95 21.89 -12.79
CA THR A 122 8.60 22.25 -14.04
C THR A 122 8.03 21.42 -15.18
N LEU A 123 7.54 22.09 -16.22
CA LEU A 123 7.07 21.45 -17.45
C LEU A 123 8.16 21.55 -18.52
N TYR A 124 8.39 20.45 -19.24
CA TYR A 124 9.32 20.34 -20.35
C TYR A 124 8.56 19.92 -21.60
N ASP A 125 8.67 20.70 -22.69
CA ASP A 125 8.36 20.22 -24.03
C ASP A 125 9.59 19.49 -24.56
N LEU A 126 9.50 18.17 -24.75
CA LEU A 126 10.66 17.36 -25.11
C LEU A 126 11.07 17.51 -26.58
N GLU A 127 10.31 18.22 -27.41
CA GLU A 127 10.78 18.66 -28.72
C GLU A 127 11.82 19.80 -28.62
N ILE A 128 11.64 20.68 -27.63
CA ILE A 128 12.43 21.91 -27.46
C ILE A 128 13.39 21.79 -26.27
N ASP A 129 12.90 21.32 -25.11
CA ASP A 129 13.61 21.34 -23.83
C ASP A 129 14.32 20.03 -23.49
N TYR A 130 14.47 19.11 -24.46
CA TYR A 130 14.99 17.76 -24.16
C TYR A 130 16.35 17.79 -23.48
N ASP A 131 17.27 18.62 -23.90
CA ASP A 131 18.63 18.64 -23.34
C ASP A 131 18.62 19.13 -21.88
N ARG A 132 17.77 20.11 -21.55
CA ARG A 132 17.54 20.59 -20.17
C ARG A 132 16.91 19.49 -19.31
N PHE A 133 15.91 18.79 -19.84
CA PHE A 133 15.26 17.65 -19.17
C PHE A 133 16.26 16.54 -18.92
N PHE A 134 17.03 16.12 -19.93
CA PHE A 134 18.00 15.04 -19.83
C PHE A 134 19.10 15.36 -18.82
N GLN A 135 19.61 16.60 -18.80
CA GLN A 135 20.56 17.07 -17.79
C GLN A 135 19.97 16.98 -16.38
N ARG A 136 18.69 17.34 -16.19
CA ARG A 136 18.03 17.20 -14.89
C ARG A 136 17.95 15.74 -14.44
N CYS A 137 17.60 14.81 -15.33
CA CYS A 137 17.60 13.39 -15.05
C CYS A 137 19.00 12.88 -14.64
N ALA A 138 20.04 13.31 -15.35
CA ALA A 138 21.42 12.97 -15.01
C ALA A 138 21.84 13.52 -13.64
N THR A 139 21.45 14.76 -13.33
CA THR A 139 21.71 15.39 -12.02
C THR A 139 21.03 14.62 -10.88
N LEU A 140 19.75 14.27 -11.03
CA LEU A 140 18.99 13.49 -10.04
C LEU A 140 19.65 12.13 -9.76
N LEU A 141 20.10 11.45 -10.82
CA LEU A 141 20.82 10.18 -10.68
C LEU A 141 22.14 10.37 -9.90
N GLU A 142 22.90 11.41 -10.22
CA GLU A 142 24.16 11.69 -9.57
C GLU A 142 23.99 12.15 -8.11
N GLU A 143 22.96 12.95 -7.82
CA GLU A 143 22.59 13.36 -6.45
C GLU A 143 22.25 12.12 -5.60
N THR A 144 21.49 11.19 -6.13
CA THR A 144 21.15 9.93 -5.47
C THR A 144 22.39 9.06 -5.24
N ARG A 145 23.28 8.97 -6.22
CA ARG A 145 24.58 8.26 -6.07
C ARG A 145 25.43 8.88 -4.96
N LYS A 146 25.55 10.21 -4.94
CA LYS A 146 26.32 10.93 -3.89
C LYS A 146 25.69 10.79 -2.51
N ALA A 147 24.38 10.92 -2.39
CA ALA A 147 23.66 10.74 -1.14
C ALA A 147 23.87 9.33 -0.56
N ARG A 148 23.86 8.31 -1.42
CA ARG A 148 24.16 6.92 -1.02
C ARG A 148 25.61 6.74 -0.60
N ALA A 149 26.55 7.31 -1.32
CA ALA A 149 27.97 7.26 -0.96
C ALA A 149 28.27 7.99 0.35
N ALA A 150 27.66 9.18 0.56
CA ALA A 150 27.85 9.99 1.78
C ALA A 150 27.20 9.37 3.02
N ALA A 151 26.12 8.59 2.85
CA ALA A 151 25.44 7.93 3.95
C ALA A 151 26.29 6.83 4.61
N GLY A 152 27.50 6.54 4.10
CA GLY A 152 28.39 5.52 4.66
C GLY A 152 27.74 4.15 4.80
N ARG A 153 26.54 4.01 4.27
CA ARG A 153 25.85 2.74 4.22
C ARG A 153 26.45 1.96 3.08
N ASP A 154 27.20 0.93 3.44
CA ASP A 154 27.16 -0.28 2.64
C ASP A 154 25.75 -0.41 2.08
N PRO A 155 25.56 -0.66 0.77
CA PRO A 155 24.24 -0.94 0.25
C PRO A 155 23.63 -1.93 1.23
N GLN A 156 22.54 -1.53 1.92
CA GLN A 156 21.84 -2.51 2.76
C GLN A 156 21.74 -3.75 1.88
N PRO A 157 22.26 -4.88 2.30
CA PRO A 157 22.34 -6.05 1.44
C PRO A 157 20.94 -6.21 0.89
N LYS A 158 20.83 -6.20 -0.45
CA LYS A 158 19.53 -6.26 -1.16
C LYS A 158 18.78 -7.39 -0.50
N ALA A 159 17.66 -7.09 0.13
CA ALA A 159 16.91 -8.09 0.87
C ALA A 159 16.78 -9.33 -0.03
N LEU A 160 17.21 -10.47 0.47
CA LEU A 160 17.16 -11.72 -0.30
C LEU A 160 15.70 -11.98 -0.69
N PRO A 161 15.43 -12.41 -1.91
CA PRO A 161 14.06 -12.73 -2.29
C PRO A 161 13.54 -13.89 -1.43
N LEU A 162 12.24 -13.91 -1.19
CA LEU A 162 11.57 -15.04 -0.58
C LEU A 162 11.55 -16.21 -1.57
N GLU A 163 12.44 -17.16 -1.38
CA GLU A 163 12.59 -18.39 -2.15
C GLU A 163 12.49 -19.62 -1.23
N ALA A 164 12.46 -20.82 -1.79
CA ALA A 164 12.38 -22.04 -1.01
C ALA A 164 13.48 -22.15 0.06
N ALA A 165 14.71 -21.69 -0.26
CA ALA A 165 15.83 -21.72 0.67
C ALA A 165 15.67 -20.71 1.82
N THR A 166 15.25 -19.48 1.53
CA THR A 166 15.00 -18.44 2.53
C THR A 166 13.72 -18.65 3.31
N LEU A 167 12.72 -19.32 2.73
CA LEU A 167 11.47 -19.67 3.40
C LEU A 167 11.72 -20.51 4.66
N VAL A 168 12.62 -21.50 4.59
CA VAL A 168 12.96 -22.32 5.76
C VAL A 168 13.54 -21.46 6.90
N GLN A 169 14.39 -20.49 6.56
CA GLN A 169 14.93 -19.54 7.54
C GLN A 169 13.82 -18.69 8.17
N VAL A 170 12.90 -18.17 7.36
CA VAL A 170 11.75 -17.37 7.83
C VAL A 170 10.84 -18.19 8.73
N LEU A 171 10.49 -19.42 8.34
CA LEU A 171 9.66 -20.33 9.15
C LEU A 171 10.31 -20.66 10.49
N ASN A 172 11.61 -20.90 10.52
CA ASN A 172 12.36 -21.09 11.76
C ASN A 172 12.36 -19.81 12.62
N GLY A 173 12.52 -18.64 12.00
CA GLY A 173 12.41 -17.35 12.68
C GLY A 173 11.05 -17.16 13.34
N ILE A 174 9.95 -17.44 12.62
CA ILE A 174 8.58 -17.38 13.13
C ILE A 174 8.38 -18.36 14.30
N SER A 175 8.92 -19.58 14.18
CA SER A 175 8.78 -20.60 15.22
C SER A 175 9.50 -20.22 16.52
N ASN A 176 10.59 -19.48 16.44
CA ASN A 176 11.44 -19.12 17.57
C ASN A 176 11.20 -17.72 18.12
N SER A 177 10.45 -16.88 17.42
CA SER A 177 10.17 -15.49 17.82
C SER A 177 8.88 -15.38 18.61
N ASP A 178 8.87 -14.41 19.56
CA ASP A 178 7.63 -13.97 20.21
C ASP A 178 6.83 -13.08 19.24
N ILE A 179 5.90 -13.70 18.51
CA ILE A 179 5.03 -13.01 17.56
C ILE A 179 4.04 -12.07 18.28
N ALA A 180 3.74 -12.29 19.55
CA ALA A 180 2.83 -11.43 20.29
C ALA A 180 3.35 -9.98 20.35
N GLY A 181 4.67 -9.78 20.38
CA GLY A 181 5.29 -8.47 20.35
C GLY A 181 5.16 -7.68 19.03
N VAL A 182 4.80 -8.33 17.93
CA VAL A 182 4.60 -7.70 16.61
C VAL A 182 3.12 -7.54 16.24
N VAL A 183 2.21 -8.08 17.05
CA VAL A 183 0.76 -7.85 16.86
C VAL A 183 0.39 -6.48 17.42
N ARG A 184 -0.19 -5.67 16.56
CA ARG A 184 -0.69 -4.33 16.89
C ARG A 184 -2.21 -4.35 17.02
N ARG A 185 -2.76 -3.30 17.66
CA ARG A 185 -4.20 -3.14 17.85
C ARG A 185 -4.64 -1.79 17.32
N GLN A 186 -5.79 -1.78 16.67
CA GLN A 186 -6.42 -0.58 16.14
C GLN A 186 -7.92 -0.64 16.43
N ALA A 187 -8.50 0.46 16.92
CA ALA A 187 -9.93 0.51 17.19
C ALA A 187 -10.72 0.78 15.91
N CYS A 188 -11.72 -0.03 15.64
CA CYS A 188 -12.78 0.26 14.68
C CYS A 188 -13.93 0.90 15.45
N ILE A 189 -14.29 2.13 15.10
CA ILE A 189 -15.31 2.92 15.79
C ILE A 189 -16.56 3.06 14.94
N ARG A 190 -17.72 2.85 15.56
CA ARG A 190 -19.02 3.14 14.97
C ARG A 190 -19.37 4.58 15.31
N ILE A 191 -19.69 5.39 14.29
CA ILE A 191 -20.16 6.74 14.44
C ILE A 191 -21.70 6.69 14.52
N LEU A 192 -22.26 7.02 15.69
CA LEU A 192 -23.69 7.03 15.93
C LEU A 192 -24.30 8.34 15.48
N ASP A 193 -23.60 9.45 15.76
CA ASP A 193 -23.99 10.81 15.34
C ASP A 193 -22.73 11.70 15.31
N ARG A 194 -22.91 13.02 15.07
CA ARG A 194 -21.80 13.98 14.97
C ARG A 194 -20.95 14.12 16.25
N ALA A 195 -21.44 13.68 17.38
CA ALA A 195 -20.80 13.87 18.69
C ALA A 195 -20.53 12.55 19.42
N THR A 196 -21.11 11.44 18.97
CA THR A 196 -21.10 10.16 19.67
C THR A 196 -20.50 9.08 18.78
N ALA A 197 -19.49 8.40 19.29
CA ALA A 197 -18.89 7.23 18.67
C ALA A 197 -18.62 6.15 19.71
N GLU A 198 -18.70 4.89 19.32
CA GLU A 198 -18.38 3.75 20.17
C GLU A 198 -17.41 2.78 19.48
N VAL A 199 -16.67 2.01 20.26
CA VAL A 199 -15.79 0.98 19.70
C VAL A 199 -16.64 -0.22 19.30
N GLU A 200 -16.68 -0.50 18.00
CA GLU A 200 -17.38 -1.67 17.44
C GLU A 200 -16.57 -2.94 17.70
N PHE A 201 -15.29 -2.92 17.32
CA PHE A 201 -14.31 -3.97 17.60
C PHE A 201 -12.88 -3.41 17.57
N GLN A 202 -11.91 -4.22 17.99
CA GLN A 202 -10.49 -3.90 17.84
C GLN A 202 -9.86 -4.81 16.79
N GLU A 203 -9.28 -4.23 15.75
CA GLU A 203 -8.49 -4.98 14.77
C GLU A 203 -7.14 -5.37 15.38
N PHE A 204 -6.81 -6.65 15.28
CA PHE A 204 -5.49 -7.17 15.59
C PHE A 204 -4.78 -7.46 14.27
N TYR A 205 -3.76 -6.70 13.98
CA TYR A 205 -3.01 -6.83 12.74
C TYR A 205 -1.52 -6.94 12.98
N MET A 206 -0.81 -7.46 11.99
CA MET A 206 0.63 -7.60 12.02
C MET A 206 1.24 -6.78 10.89
N SER A 207 2.16 -5.87 11.23
CA SER A 207 2.94 -5.15 10.24
C SER A 207 3.95 -6.09 9.59
N ILE A 208 3.88 -6.24 8.27
CA ILE A 208 4.85 -7.07 7.51
C ILE A 208 6.27 -6.56 7.71
N ALA A 209 6.47 -5.25 7.79
CA ALA A 209 7.78 -4.65 8.03
C ALA A 209 8.34 -5.01 9.43
N ASP A 210 7.49 -5.03 10.46
CA ASP A 210 7.92 -5.43 11.81
C ASP A 210 8.15 -6.94 11.89
N LEU A 211 7.30 -7.73 11.23
CA LEU A 211 7.50 -9.17 11.09
C LEU A 211 8.84 -9.48 10.40
N GLN A 212 9.12 -8.83 9.27
CA GLN A 212 10.37 -9.01 8.54
C GLN A 212 11.58 -8.70 9.43
N LYS A 213 11.56 -7.61 10.19
CA LYS A 213 12.62 -7.24 11.13
C LYS A 213 12.80 -8.27 12.24
N ALA A 214 11.70 -8.83 12.73
CA ALA A 214 11.71 -9.76 13.87
C ALA A 214 12.17 -11.18 13.47
N VAL A 215 11.72 -11.68 12.31
CA VAL A 215 11.91 -13.10 11.94
C VAL A 215 12.93 -13.35 10.86
N ALA A 216 13.16 -12.39 9.96
CA ALA A 216 14.05 -12.55 8.82
C ALA A 216 14.60 -11.20 8.34
N PRO A 217 15.43 -10.52 9.16
CA PRO A 217 16.07 -9.29 8.73
C PRO A 217 16.91 -9.57 7.49
N GLY A 218 16.63 -8.87 6.40
CA GLY A 218 17.32 -9.04 5.12
C GLY A 218 16.64 -9.98 4.12
N VAL A 219 15.42 -10.48 4.38
CA VAL A 219 14.58 -11.19 3.38
C VAL A 219 13.37 -10.34 3.03
N ASP A 220 13.15 -10.09 1.74
CA ASP A 220 11.93 -9.43 1.25
C ASP A 220 10.77 -10.43 1.20
N LEU A 221 9.92 -10.41 2.22
CA LEU A 221 8.80 -11.34 2.37
C LEU A 221 7.75 -11.20 1.26
N LEU A 222 7.66 -10.02 0.61
CA LEU A 222 6.66 -9.74 -0.42
C LEU A 222 7.18 -10.03 -1.84
N SER A 223 8.45 -10.37 -2.02
CA SER A 223 9.06 -10.62 -3.32
C SER A 223 8.48 -11.83 -4.07
N ASN A 224 7.83 -12.76 -3.35
CA ASN A 224 7.16 -13.92 -3.93
C ASN A 224 5.79 -14.14 -3.29
N ARG A 225 4.74 -13.76 -4.03
CA ARG A 225 3.35 -13.81 -3.56
C ARG A 225 2.89 -15.22 -3.12
N TRP A 226 3.28 -16.25 -3.84
CA TRP A 226 2.86 -17.62 -3.54
C TRP A 226 3.47 -18.15 -2.25
N LEU A 227 4.77 -17.91 -2.08
CA LEU A 227 5.46 -18.29 -0.85
C LEU A 227 4.98 -17.44 0.33
N PHE A 228 4.67 -16.16 0.11
CA PHE A 228 4.09 -15.30 1.14
C PHE A 228 2.69 -15.79 1.57
N GLN A 229 1.85 -16.25 0.63
CA GLN A 229 0.55 -16.83 0.96
C GLN A 229 0.68 -18.11 1.80
N HIS A 230 1.67 -18.95 1.50
CA HIS A 230 1.97 -20.11 2.36
C HIS A 230 2.46 -19.67 3.75
N LEU A 231 3.33 -18.66 3.80
CA LEU A 231 3.83 -18.07 5.04
C LEU A 231 2.69 -17.49 5.90
N SER A 232 1.73 -16.79 5.29
CA SER A 232 0.60 -16.19 6.01
C SER A 232 -0.27 -17.25 6.71
N GLN A 233 -0.45 -18.44 6.12
CA GLN A 233 -1.15 -19.55 6.79
C GLN A 233 -0.42 -20.04 8.06
N VAL A 234 0.92 -20.09 8.02
CA VAL A 234 1.72 -20.46 9.20
C VAL A 234 1.64 -19.34 10.26
N LEU A 235 1.65 -18.07 9.84
CA LEU A 235 1.46 -16.94 10.73
C LEU A 235 0.11 -16.96 11.41
N ASP A 236 -0.97 -17.25 10.69
CA ASP A 236 -2.30 -17.40 11.27
C ASP A 236 -2.31 -18.40 12.42
N GLN A 237 -1.74 -19.60 12.19
CA GLN A 237 -1.67 -20.63 13.23
C GLN A 237 -0.88 -20.18 14.46
N ARG A 238 0.20 -19.42 14.26
CA ARG A 238 1.01 -18.86 15.35
C ARG A 238 0.28 -17.78 16.12
N VAL A 239 -0.42 -16.87 15.42
CA VAL A 239 -1.26 -15.84 16.05
C VAL A 239 -2.35 -16.48 16.88
N LEU A 240 -3.09 -17.47 16.36
CA LEU A 240 -4.13 -18.17 17.07
C LEU A 240 -3.60 -18.91 18.31
N SER A 241 -2.42 -19.56 18.19
CA SER A 241 -1.76 -20.20 19.33
C SER A 241 -1.33 -19.20 20.37
N GLY A 242 -0.69 -18.09 19.98
CA GLY A 242 -0.24 -17.04 20.89
C GLY A 242 -1.38 -16.38 21.65
N LEU A 243 -2.50 -16.11 20.97
CA LEU A 243 -3.72 -15.57 21.61
C LEU A 243 -4.34 -16.58 22.59
N ARG A 244 -4.32 -17.86 22.27
CA ARG A 244 -4.76 -18.91 23.19
C ARG A 244 -3.87 -19.02 24.41
N ASP A 245 -2.56 -19.04 24.22
CA ASP A 245 -1.57 -19.27 25.28
C ASP A 245 -1.45 -18.08 26.23
N SER A 246 -1.76 -16.84 25.73
CA SER A 246 -1.85 -15.63 26.57
C SER A 246 -3.10 -15.58 27.48
N GLY A 247 -3.98 -16.56 27.34
CA GLY A 247 -5.25 -16.63 28.09
C GLY A 247 -6.23 -15.54 27.65
N PHE A 248 -7.33 -15.91 27.07
CA PHE A 248 -8.34 -15.05 26.43
C PHE A 248 -8.80 -13.82 27.25
N SER A 249 -8.40 -13.70 28.52
CA SER A 249 -8.71 -12.56 29.40
C SER A 249 -8.21 -11.21 28.92
N ILE A 250 -7.23 -11.19 28.01
CA ILE A 250 -6.68 -9.95 27.42
C ILE A 250 -7.43 -9.50 26.16
N LEU A 251 -8.34 -10.34 25.65
CA LEU A 251 -9.11 -10.01 24.45
C LEU A 251 -10.20 -8.98 24.77
N PRO A 252 -10.44 -8.01 23.89
CA PRO A 252 -11.57 -7.11 23.98
C PRO A 252 -12.88 -7.88 23.74
N LYS A 253 -14.02 -7.25 24.08
CA LYS A 253 -15.35 -7.85 23.88
C LYS A 253 -15.64 -8.22 22.43
N ALA A 254 -15.08 -7.48 21.48
CA ALA A 254 -15.13 -7.77 20.06
C ALA A 254 -13.79 -7.41 19.43
N PHE A 255 -13.31 -8.25 18.54
CA PHE A 255 -12.04 -8.04 17.83
C PHE A 255 -12.05 -8.68 16.45
N SER A 256 -11.18 -8.18 15.55
CA SER A 256 -11.00 -8.78 14.24
C SER A 256 -9.59 -9.35 14.08
N LEU A 257 -9.50 -10.35 13.19
CA LEU A 257 -8.26 -11.00 12.75
C LEU A 257 -8.28 -11.16 11.23
N ASN A 258 -7.17 -10.84 10.59
CA ASN A 258 -6.92 -11.22 9.20
C ASN A 258 -6.53 -12.71 9.18
N LEU A 259 -7.34 -13.56 8.58
CA LEU A 259 -7.10 -15.00 8.49
C LEU A 259 -7.34 -15.54 7.09
N ASN A 260 -6.50 -16.47 6.69
CA ASN A 260 -6.72 -17.21 5.44
C ASN A 260 -7.95 -18.12 5.55
N MET A 261 -8.68 -18.30 4.46
CA MET A 261 -9.86 -19.19 4.43
C MET A 261 -9.52 -20.60 4.88
N ALA A 262 -8.38 -21.14 4.44
CA ALA A 262 -7.90 -22.46 4.86
C ALA A 262 -7.66 -22.56 6.38
N THR A 263 -7.35 -21.45 7.03
CA THR A 263 -7.15 -21.40 8.48
C THR A 263 -8.46 -21.65 9.23
N ILE A 264 -9.59 -21.17 8.72
CA ILE A 264 -10.92 -21.35 9.35
C ILE A 264 -11.32 -22.84 9.44
N GLU A 265 -10.95 -23.64 8.46
CA GLU A 265 -11.20 -25.08 8.46
C GLU A 265 -10.22 -25.87 9.34
N SER A 266 -9.15 -25.25 9.84
CA SER A 266 -8.08 -25.91 10.57
C SER A 266 -8.45 -26.30 12.00
N THR A 267 -7.72 -27.29 12.53
CA THR A 267 -7.85 -27.69 13.95
C THR A 267 -7.38 -26.59 14.90
N ALA A 268 -6.43 -25.77 14.47
CA ALA A 268 -5.94 -24.62 15.26
C ALA A 268 -7.03 -23.58 15.47
N PHE A 269 -7.78 -23.23 14.41
CA PHE A 269 -8.92 -22.31 14.53
C PHE A 269 -10.04 -22.88 15.39
N LYS A 270 -10.42 -24.14 15.21
CA LYS A 270 -11.45 -24.79 16.03
C LYS A 270 -11.09 -24.77 17.53
N GLY A 271 -9.84 -25.04 17.84
CA GLY A 271 -9.35 -24.97 19.22
C GLY A 271 -9.35 -23.56 19.80
N PHE A 272 -8.97 -22.57 19.00
CA PHE A 272 -9.03 -21.16 19.38
C PHE A 272 -10.48 -20.70 19.57
N GLU A 273 -11.35 -20.99 18.60
CA GLU A 273 -12.77 -20.63 18.61
C GLU A 273 -13.49 -21.16 19.85
N ALA A 274 -13.25 -22.42 20.21
CA ALA A 274 -13.84 -23.02 21.41
C ALA A 274 -13.51 -22.25 22.68
N GLY A 275 -12.32 -21.64 22.75
CA GLY A 275 -11.90 -20.82 23.89
C GLY A 275 -12.55 -19.44 23.94
N ILE A 276 -12.81 -18.80 22.81
CA ILE A 276 -13.37 -17.42 22.76
C ILE A 276 -14.90 -17.38 22.78
N ARG A 277 -15.57 -18.47 22.43
CA ARG A 277 -17.03 -18.56 22.14
C ARG A 277 -17.95 -17.93 23.19
N ARG A 278 -17.52 -17.80 24.43
CA ARG A 278 -18.29 -17.18 25.54
C ARG A 278 -17.74 -15.86 26.02
N GLN A 279 -16.61 -15.41 25.46
CA GLN A 279 -15.86 -14.28 26.02
C GLN A 279 -15.79 -13.08 25.09
N ALA A 280 -15.71 -13.32 23.77
CA ALA A 280 -15.53 -12.26 22.80
C ALA A 280 -16.19 -12.57 21.47
N GLY A 281 -16.67 -11.52 20.78
CA GLY A 281 -17.11 -11.56 19.40
C GLY A 281 -15.90 -11.53 18.45
N LEU A 282 -15.84 -12.46 17.49
CA LEU A 282 -14.80 -12.49 16.47
C LEU A 282 -15.35 -11.98 15.14
N VAL A 283 -14.57 -11.11 14.50
CA VAL A 283 -14.72 -10.71 13.09
C VAL A 283 -13.53 -11.28 12.33
N VAL A 284 -13.75 -12.01 11.25
CA VAL A 284 -12.67 -12.50 10.38
C VAL A 284 -12.62 -11.63 9.13
N GLU A 285 -11.45 -11.07 8.86
CA GLU A 285 -11.18 -10.24 7.68
C GLU A 285 -10.62 -11.10 6.56
N PHE A 286 -11.27 -11.07 5.39
CA PHE A 286 -10.86 -11.76 4.18
C PHE A 286 -10.43 -10.77 3.12
N GLN A 287 -9.26 -10.97 2.54
CA GLN A 287 -8.77 -10.15 1.44
C GLN A 287 -9.54 -10.45 0.15
N LEU A 288 -10.04 -9.41 -0.51
CA LEU A 288 -10.79 -9.53 -1.76
C LEU A 288 -10.06 -10.39 -2.81
N VAL A 289 -8.76 -10.23 -2.91
CA VAL A 289 -7.93 -10.99 -3.86
C VAL A 289 -7.90 -12.49 -3.56
N ASP A 290 -7.96 -12.87 -2.29
CA ASP A 290 -7.98 -14.28 -1.88
C ASP A 290 -9.35 -14.90 -2.08
N ILE A 291 -10.42 -14.12 -1.90
CA ILE A 291 -11.80 -14.51 -2.20
C ILE A 291 -11.92 -14.87 -3.68
N PHE A 292 -11.43 -14.02 -4.59
CA PHE A 292 -11.49 -14.32 -6.03
C PHE A 292 -10.64 -15.53 -6.44
N ASN A 293 -9.59 -15.84 -5.69
CA ASN A 293 -8.81 -17.05 -5.95
C ASN A 293 -9.55 -18.33 -5.54
N ASN A 294 -10.51 -18.25 -4.59
CA ASN A 294 -11.23 -19.42 -4.09
C ASN A 294 -12.60 -19.03 -3.51
N LEU A 295 -13.55 -18.69 -4.38
CA LEU A 295 -14.92 -18.30 -4.00
C LEU A 295 -15.65 -19.35 -3.16
N ASP A 296 -15.57 -20.62 -3.56
CA ASP A 296 -16.23 -21.71 -2.83
C ASP A 296 -15.66 -21.85 -1.41
N GLY A 297 -14.35 -21.70 -1.27
CA GLY A 297 -13.69 -21.70 0.04
C GLY A 297 -14.15 -20.54 0.91
N PHE A 298 -14.31 -19.36 0.32
CA PHE A 298 -14.82 -18.19 1.03
C PHE A 298 -16.24 -18.40 1.55
N PHE A 299 -17.16 -18.86 0.70
CA PHE A 299 -18.54 -19.07 1.14
C PHE A 299 -18.65 -20.11 2.25
N ARG A 300 -17.90 -21.20 2.16
CA ARG A 300 -17.85 -22.20 3.25
C ARG A 300 -17.31 -21.61 4.56
N ALA A 301 -16.21 -20.86 4.50
CA ALA A 301 -15.62 -20.24 5.68
C ALA A 301 -16.56 -19.21 6.32
N ARG A 302 -17.20 -18.35 5.50
CA ARG A 302 -18.19 -17.37 5.95
C ARG A 302 -19.37 -18.06 6.64
N ASP A 303 -19.94 -19.08 6.00
CA ASP A 303 -21.11 -19.79 6.54
C ASP A 303 -20.77 -20.53 7.83
N GLN A 304 -19.55 -21.11 7.95
CA GLN A 304 -19.06 -21.71 9.19
C GLN A 304 -18.95 -20.65 10.30
N LEU A 305 -18.37 -19.49 10.03
CA LEU A 305 -18.26 -18.40 10.99
C LEU A 305 -19.64 -17.95 11.47
N ARG A 306 -20.57 -17.71 10.56
CA ARG A 306 -21.94 -17.30 10.87
C ARG A 306 -22.70 -18.32 11.70
N ALA A 307 -22.56 -19.62 11.38
CA ALA A 307 -23.18 -20.70 12.16
C ALA A 307 -22.70 -20.73 13.61
N HIS A 308 -21.53 -20.21 13.88
CA HIS A 308 -20.93 -20.11 15.22
C HIS A 308 -21.11 -18.75 15.88
N GLY A 309 -21.81 -17.82 15.24
CA GLY A 309 -22.10 -16.48 15.77
C GLY A 309 -20.95 -15.48 15.61
N HIS A 310 -20.01 -15.76 14.72
CA HIS A 310 -18.93 -14.88 14.33
C HIS A 310 -19.32 -14.06 13.10
N LYS A 311 -18.60 -12.97 12.86
CA LYS A 311 -18.82 -12.08 11.74
C LYS A 311 -17.69 -12.16 10.72
N SER A 312 -18.00 -11.77 9.49
CA SER A 312 -17.05 -11.70 8.38
C SER A 312 -16.91 -10.28 7.87
N LEU A 313 -15.72 -9.94 7.41
CA LEU A 313 -15.38 -8.64 6.85
C LEU A 313 -14.65 -8.82 5.52
N LEU A 314 -15.11 -8.10 4.50
CA LEU A 314 -14.47 -8.01 3.19
C LEU A 314 -13.43 -6.88 3.21
N ASP A 315 -12.14 -7.21 3.09
CA ASP A 315 -11.04 -6.24 3.05
C ASP A 315 -10.43 -6.10 1.65
N GLY A 316 -9.82 -4.96 1.38
CA GLY A 316 -9.16 -4.67 0.11
C GLY A 316 -10.06 -4.01 -0.94
N MET A 317 -11.23 -3.49 -0.54
CA MET A 317 -12.08 -2.69 -1.41
C MET A 317 -11.52 -1.27 -1.58
N SER A 318 -11.71 -0.72 -2.77
CA SER A 318 -11.37 0.66 -3.11
C SER A 318 -12.58 1.32 -3.81
N PRO A 319 -12.65 2.66 -3.92
CA PRO A 319 -13.70 3.33 -4.70
C PRO A 319 -13.82 2.80 -6.13
N VAL A 320 -12.68 2.46 -6.75
CA VAL A 320 -12.67 1.88 -8.10
C VAL A 320 -13.26 0.47 -8.11
N THR A 321 -12.90 -0.39 -7.14
CA THR A 321 -13.43 -1.75 -7.10
C THR A 321 -14.92 -1.79 -6.80
N LEU A 322 -15.47 -0.83 -6.03
CA LEU A 322 -16.90 -0.71 -5.79
C LEU A 322 -17.74 -0.51 -7.05
N GLN A 323 -17.16 0.05 -8.11
CA GLN A 323 -17.89 0.24 -9.39
C GLN A 323 -18.08 -1.08 -10.16
N PHE A 324 -17.28 -2.10 -9.85
CA PHE A 324 -17.28 -3.37 -10.58
C PHE A 324 -17.68 -4.57 -9.73
N ILE A 325 -17.75 -4.39 -8.42
CA ILE A 325 -17.96 -5.47 -7.47
C ILE A 325 -19.19 -5.14 -6.62
N ASP A 326 -20.20 -5.98 -6.76
CA ASP A 326 -21.37 -5.95 -5.91
C ASP A 326 -21.07 -6.64 -4.57
N CYS A 327 -20.88 -5.83 -3.54
CA CYS A 327 -20.55 -6.31 -2.20
C CYS A 327 -21.65 -7.16 -1.57
N GLU A 328 -22.92 -6.97 -1.96
CA GLU A 328 -24.05 -7.73 -1.42
C GLU A 328 -23.94 -9.23 -1.76
N GLN A 329 -23.32 -9.57 -2.91
CA GLN A 329 -23.12 -10.96 -3.30
C GLN A 329 -22.20 -11.76 -2.36
N PHE A 330 -21.30 -11.08 -1.64
CA PHE A 330 -20.46 -11.73 -0.65
C PHE A 330 -21.17 -11.98 0.67
N ASP A 331 -22.24 -11.22 0.94
CA ASP A 331 -23.06 -11.35 2.15
C ASP A 331 -22.18 -11.38 3.43
N THR A 332 -21.22 -10.44 3.51
CA THR A 332 -20.38 -10.20 4.68
C THR A 332 -21.04 -9.19 5.62
N ASP A 333 -20.68 -9.24 6.90
CA ASP A 333 -21.20 -8.31 7.91
C ASP A 333 -20.60 -6.91 7.79
N TYR A 334 -19.38 -6.82 7.25
CA TYR A 334 -18.64 -5.56 7.08
C TYR A 334 -17.89 -5.54 5.76
N VAL A 335 -17.68 -4.34 5.23
CA VAL A 335 -16.81 -4.06 4.09
C VAL A 335 -15.80 -3.00 4.48
N LYS A 336 -14.51 -3.26 4.29
CA LYS A 336 -13.40 -2.34 4.56
C LYS A 336 -12.98 -1.67 3.27
N LEU A 337 -13.21 -0.36 3.21
CA LEU A 337 -12.96 0.47 2.05
C LEU A 337 -11.71 1.32 2.27
N SER A 338 -10.77 1.27 1.33
CA SER A 338 -9.58 2.13 1.38
C SER A 338 -10.00 3.59 1.24
N TRP A 339 -9.63 4.41 2.22
CA TRP A 339 -9.91 5.83 2.19
C TRP A 339 -9.10 6.55 1.10
N SER A 340 -9.76 7.39 0.33
CA SER A 340 -9.14 8.39 -0.54
C SER A 340 -9.90 9.71 -0.43
N ALA A 341 -9.25 10.82 -0.72
CA ALA A 341 -9.93 12.13 -0.73
C ALA A 341 -11.08 12.16 -1.73
N ASP A 342 -10.94 11.46 -2.85
CA ASP A 342 -11.95 11.37 -3.91
C ASP A 342 -13.18 10.56 -3.45
N LEU A 343 -13.03 9.68 -2.45
CA LEU A 343 -14.13 8.88 -1.92
C LEU A 343 -15.30 9.74 -1.42
N VAL A 344 -15.03 10.93 -0.87
CA VAL A 344 -16.06 11.85 -0.37
C VAL A 344 -16.96 12.35 -1.51
N ASP A 345 -16.38 12.58 -2.68
CA ASP A 345 -17.10 13.02 -3.87
C ASP A 345 -17.76 11.80 -4.56
N ASP A 346 -17.06 10.67 -4.63
CA ASP A 346 -17.57 9.43 -5.22
C ASP A 346 -18.75 8.84 -4.43
N ILE A 347 -18.73 8.89 -3.09
CA ILE A 347 -19.87 8.46 -2.23
C ILE A 347 -21.16 9.23 -2.53
N ARG A 348 -21.05 10.44 -3.09
CA ARG A 348 -22.21 11.23 -3.49
C ARG A 348 -22.78 10.85 -4.86
N THR A 349 -22.08 10.05 -5.63
CA THR A 349 -22.58 9.56 -6.91
C THR A 349 -23.64 8.49 -6.69
N ALA A 350 -24.69 8.48 -7.54
CA ALA A 350 -25.79 7.53 -7.41
C ALA A 350 -25.33 6.07 -7.53
N GLU A 351 -24.27 5.82 -8.30
CA GLU A 351 -23.70 4.49 -8.54
C GLU A 351 -23.02 3.94 -7.29
N VAL A 352 -22.22 4.76 -6.61
CA VAL A 352 -21.55 4.36 -5.36
C VAL A 352 -22.56 4.25 -4.22
N GLN A 353 -23.55 5.14 -4.14
CA GLN A 353 -24.62 5.05 -3.16
C GLN A 353 -25.46 3.78 -3.35
N HIS A 354 -25.73 3.38 -4.60
CA HIS A 354 -26.42 2.13 -4.88
C HIS A 354 -25.57 0.91 -4.48
N ALA A 355 -24.27 0.93 -4.76
CA ALA A 355 -23.34 -0.15 -4.39
C ALA A 355 -23.11 -0.28 -2.88
N LEU A 356 -23.28 0.81 -2.13
CA LEU A 356 -23.12 0.82 -0.67
C LEU A 356 -24.43 0.48 0.07
N GLY A 357 -25.59 0.60 -0.58
CA GLY A 357 -26.90 0.41 0.07
C GLY A 357 -27.11 1.35 1.26
N PRO A 358 -28.01 1.05 2.21
CA PRO A 358 -28.18 1.79 3.45
C PRO A 358 -27.07 1.45 4.44
N VAL A 359 -25.89 2.07 4.27
CA VAL A 359 -24.69 1.75 5.04
C VAL A 359 -24.55 2.63 6.29
N SER A 360 -24.27 2.00 7.42
CA SER A 360 -23.78 2.65 8.63
C SER A 360 -22.25 2.74 8.60
N TYR A 361 -21.68 3.95 8.68
CA TYR A 361 -20.25 4.19 8.52
C TYR A 361 -19.48 3.93 9.79
N THR A 362 -18.38 3.17 9.70
CA THR A 362 -17.44 2.93 10.79
C THR A 362 -16.06 3.45 10.40
N HIS A 363 -15.41 4.22 11.27
CA HIS A 363 -14.08 4.80 11.04
C HIS A 363 -13.01 4.00 11.78
N LEU A 364 -11.94 3.62 11.07
CA LEU A 364 -10.71 3.15 11.68
C LEU A 364 -9.82 4.34 12.06
N ALA A 365 -9.43 4.42 13.33
CA ALA A 365 -8.47 5.41 13.80
C ALA A 365 -7.05 4.90 13.53
N GLY A 366 -6.40 5.44 12.50
CA GLY A 366 -5.05 5.06 12.02
C GLY A 366 -5.11 4.65 10.54
N ASP A 367 -4.04 4.74 9.83
CA ASP A 367 -3.87 4.48 8.38
C ASP A 367 -5.14 4.32 7.52
N SER A 368 -5.78 5.47 7.22
CA SER A 368 -6.62 5.74 6.03
C SER A 368 -7.59 4.63 5.54
N GLN A 369 -8.22 3.85 6.42
CA GLN A 369 -9.21 2.85 6.01
C GLN A 369 -10.56 3.12 6.68
N MET A 370 -11.64 2.96 5.90
CA MET A 370 -13.02 3.04 6.38
C MET A 370 -13.61 1.64 6.34
N THR A 371 -14.24 1.19 7.42
CA THR A 371 -15.02 -0.04 7.45
C THR A 371 -16.49 0.30 7.38
N LEU A 372 -17.20 -0.36 6.49
CA LEU A 372 -18.63 -0.23 6.28
C LEU A 372 -19.32 -1.49 6.80
N PRO A 373 -20.40 -1.41 7.57
CA PRO A 373 -21.18 -2.56 7.99
C PRO A 373 -21.97 -3.17 6.85
#